data_1e4d0aed8fd52c42ea8c16434b8fe1ae
#
_entry.id   1e4d0aed8fd52c42ea8c16434b8fe1ae
#
_cell.length_a   1.000
_cell.length_b   1.000
_cell.length_c   1.000
_cell.angle_alpha   90.00
_cell.angle_beta   90.00
_cell.angle_gamma   90.00
#
_symmetry.space_group_name_H-M   'P 1'
#
loop_
_entity.id
_entity.type
_entity.pdbx_description
1 polymer ?
#
loop_
_entity_poly.entity_id
_entity_poly.type
_entity_poly.pdbx_seq_one_letter_code
_entity_poly.pdbx_strand_id
1 'polypeptide(L)'
;GGWGWSNAGLIVDGEETVLIDTLFDLPLTRDMLATMRDAVPAAKDIGRLINTHANADHVWGNQLVKDAEIIASTGCAEEFDHFPPSRLEEMMANAKNLGVLGEFLDHCFAPFDFSGIELTPPTTTFDDRMSLTCGDREIELYNVGPAHTRGDILTHLPGDRLIFTGDIIFNGGHPVIWDG
;
A
#
# COMPACT_ATOMS: atom_id res chain seq x y z
N GLY A 1 -12.87 7.44 6.78
CA GLY A 1 -12.64 6.55 5.72
C GLY A 1 -13.92 6.08 5.08
N GLY A 2 -13.88 5.88 3.82
CA GLY A 2 -14.92 5.22 3.06
C GLY A 2 -14.68 3.72 2.99
N TRP A 3 -15.38 3.08 2.08
CA TRP A 3 -15.10 1.69 1.75
C TRP A 3 -13.71 1.59 1.11
N GLY A 4 -12.87 0.72 1.64
CA GLY A 4 -11.53 0.44 1.16
C GLY A 4 -10.97 -0.72 1.96
N TRP A 5 -10.08 -1.48 1.36
CA TRP A 5 -9.51 -2.68 1.96
C TRP A 5 -8.30 -2.37 2.84
N SER A 6 -7.67 -1.22 2.61
CA SER A 6 -6.43 -0.83 3.26
C SER A 6 -6.50 0.54 3.92
N ASN A 7 -5.49 0.87 4.68
CA ASN A 7 -5.24 2.17 5.27
C ASN A 7 -3.87 2.66 4.82
N ALA A 8 -3.77 3.96 4.54
CA ALA A 8 -2.51 4.63 4.27
C ALA A 8 -2.17 5.59 5.41
N GLY A 9 -0.87 5.87 5.57
CA GLY A 9 -0.37 6.80 6.57
C GLY A 9 0.51 7.88 5.97
N LEU A 10 0.58 9.04 6.60
CA LEU A 10 1.48 10.12 6.21
C LEU A 10 2.32 10.55 7.40
N ILE A 11 3.63 10.46 7.27
CA ILE A 11 4.61 10.99 8.22
C ILE A 11 5.09 12.32 7.66
N VAL A 12 5.11 13.35 8.49
CA VAL A 12 5.54 14.69 8.10
C VAL A 12 6.43 15.28 9.17
N ASP A 13 7.55 15.86 8.76
CA ASP A 13 8.37 16.71 9.61
C ASP A 13 8.98 17.85 8.77
N GLY A 14 8.58 19.08 9.10
CA GLY A 14 8.88 20.25 8.26
C GLY A 14 8.29 20.10 6.86
N GLU A 15 9.15 20.15 5.87
CA GLU A 15 8.79 19.97 4.45
C GLU A 15 9.02 18.53 3.96
N GLU A 16 9.57 17.65 4.80
CA GLU A 16 9.78 16.25 4.43
C GLU A 16 8.54 15.42 4.66
N THR A 17 8.29 14.48 3.75
CA THR A 17 7.12 13.61 3.78
C THR A 17 7.46 12.18 3.44
N VAL A 18 6.85 11.25 4.16
CA VAL A 18 6.87 9.81 3.87
C VAL A 18 5.45 9.29 3.90
N LEU A 19 4.99 8.81 2.75
CA LEU A 19 3.70 8.12 2.64
C LEU A 19 3.90 6.63 2.94
N ILE A 20 2.98 6.05 3.69
CA ILE A 20 2.90 4.61 3.93
C ILE A 20 1.72 4.07 3.16
N ASP A 21 1.99 3.23 2.18
CA ASP A 21 1.05 2.64 1.24
C ASP A 21 0.23 3.65 0.41
N THR A 22 -0.34 3.15 -0.65
CA THR A 22 -1.38 3.79 -1.43
C THR A 22 -2.69 3.02 -1.28
N LEU A 23 -3.64 3.17 -2.18
CA LEU A 23 -4.92 2.49 -2.09
C LEU A 23 -5.21 1.65 -3.33
N PHE A 24 -6.35 0.96 -3.32
CA PHE A 24 -6.70 -0.09 -4.26
C PHE A 24 -6.96 0.41 -5.69
N ASP A 25 -7.38 1.66 -5.84
CA ASP A 25 -7.61 2.25 -7.15
C ASP A 25 -7.13 3.71 -7.22
N LEU A 26 -7.12 4.24 -8.43
CA LEU A 26 -6.66 5.61 -8.67
C LEU A 26 -7.62 6.67 -8.10
N PRO A 27 -8.96 6.53 -8.22
CA PRO A 27 -9.88 7.47 -7.59
C PRO A 27 -9.69 7.59 -6.09
N LEU A 28 -9.66 6.49 -5.35
CA LEU A 28 -9.45 6.49 -3.90
C LEU A 28 -8.10 7.10 -3.51
N THR A 29 -7.04 6.73 -4.22
CA THR A 29 -5.70 7.28 -3.96
C THR A 29 -5.66 8.78 -4.22
N ARG A 30 -6.31 9.29 -5.28
CA ARG A 30 -6.42 10.75 -5.52
C ARG A 30 -7.14 11.47 -4.41
N ASP A 31 -8.27 10.92 -3.95
CA ASP A 31 -9.07 11.51 -2.88
C ASP A 31 -8.32 11.50 -1.55
N MET A 32 -7.60 10.43 -1.25
CA MET A 32 -6.71 10.34 -0.10
C MET A 32 -5.61 11.41 -0.16
N LEU A 33 -4.88 11.49 -1.27
CA LEU A 33 -3.82 12.49 -1.44
C LEU A 33 -4.35 13.92 -1.39
N ALA A 34 -5.53 14.19 -1.95
CA ALA A 34 -6.18 15.49 -1.85
C ALA A 34 -6.48 15.84 -0.39
N THR A 35 -7.07 14.90 0.37
CA THR A 35 -7.35 15.07 1.79
C THR A 35 -6.08 15.32 2.62
N MET A 36 -5.00 14.58 2.34
CA MET A 36 -3.71 14.78 3.00
C MET A 36 -3.13 16.16 2.69
N ARG A 37 -3.20 16.62 1.43
CA ARG A 37 -2.71 17.93 0.99
C ARG A 37 -3.50 19.09 1.59
N ASP A 38 -4.80 18.92 1.75
CA ASP A 38 -5.64 19.92 2.40
C ASP A 38 -5.34 20.04 3.90
N ALA A 39 -5.02 18.93 4.55
CA ALA A 39 -4.70 18.89 5.98
C ALA A 39 -3.26 19.36 6.27
N VAL A 40 -2.31 19.03 5.39
CA VAL A 40 -0.88 19.25 5.58
C VAL A 40 -0.26 19.76 4.28
N PRO A 41 0.10 21.04 4.17
CA PRO A 41 0.65 21.63 2.92
C PRO A 41 1.88 20.92 2.38
N ALA A 42 2.77 20.39 3.25
CA ALA A 42 3.95 19.63 2.84
C ALA A 42 3.61 18.35 2.05
N ALA A 43 2.41 17.78 2.21
CA ALA A 43 1.95 16.62 1.44
C ALA A 43 1.70 16.91 -0.05
N LYS A 44 1.90 18.16 -0.50
CA LYS A 44 1.87 18.50 -1.92
C LYS A 44 2.92 17.70 -2.69
N ASP A 45 4.10 17.56 -2.11
CA ASP A 45 5.23 16.83 -2.70
C ASP A 45 5.59 15.66 -1.77
N ILE A 46 5.21 14.45 -2.17
CA ILE A 46 5.57 13.22 -1.45
C ILE A 46 7.02 12.87 -1.81
N GLY A 47 7.92 12.95 -0.84
CA GLY A 47 9.34 12.66 -1.07
C GLY A 47 9.64 11.17 -1.11
N ARG A 48 8.97 10.39 -0.28
CA ARG A 48 9.13 8.92 -0.21
C ARG A 48 7.79 8.23 -0.03
N LEU A 49 7.70 7.03 -0.59
CA LEU A 49 6.61 6.08 -0.36
C LEU A 49 7.20 4.79 0.19
N ILE A 50 6.66 4.27 1.25
CA ILE A 50 6.99 2.95 1.78
C ILE A 50 5.81 2.02 1.51
N ASN A 51 6.01 0.93 0.75
CA ASN A 51 5.01 -0.12 0.61
C ASN A 51 5.23 -1.19 1.66
N THR A 52 4.20 -1.46 2.46
CA THR A 52 4.26 -2.48 3.51
C THR A 52 4.35 -3.88 2.96
N HIS A 53 3.70 -4.15 1.83
CA HIS A 53 3.70 -5.41 1.09
C HIS A 53 3.12 -5.22 -0.32
N ALA A 54 3.08 -6.28 -1.14
CA ALA A 54 2.76 -6.19 -2.56
C ALA A 54 1.27 -6.30 -2.91
N ASN A 55 0.36 -6.37 -1.95
CA ASN A 55 -1.06 -6.52 -2.28
C ASN A 55 -1.61 -5.27 -2.96
N ALA A 56 -2.49 -5.50 -3.90
CA ALA A 56 -3.07 -4.52 -4.81
C ALA A 56 -3.61 -3.26 -4.11
N ASP A 57 -4.31 -3.45 -3.00
CA ASP A 57 -4.93 -2.36 -2.23
C ASP A 57 -3.94 -1.52 -1.41
N HIS A 58 -2.64 -1.86 -1.46
CA HIS A 58 -1.54 -1.10 -0.85
C HIS A 58 -0.60 -0.45 -1.88
N VAL A 59 -0.63 -0.91 -3.16
CA VAL A 59 0.39 -0.50 -4.14
C VAL A 59 -0.16 0.01 -5.48
N TRP A 60 -1.44 -0.24 -5.82
CA TRP A 60 -1.94 0.11 -7.14
C TRP A 60 -2.10 1.62 -7.37
N GLY A 61 -2.08 2.43 -6.32
CA GLY A 61 -2.03 3.87 -6.41
C GLY A 61 -0.64 4.48 -6.59
N ASN A 62 0.43 3.69 -6.57
CA ASN A 62 1.83 4.17 -6.58
C ASN A 62 2.14 5.13 -7.74
N GLN A 63 1.55 4.92 -8.92
CA GLN A 63 1.73 5.80 -10.09
C GLN A 63 1.36 7.26 -9.83
N LEU A 64 0.52 7.56 -8.84
CA LEU A 64 0.13 8.92 -8.49
C LEU A 64 1.19 9.66 -7.65
N VAL A 65 2.20 8.93 -7.19
CA VAL A 65 3.37 9.44 -6.46
C VAL A 65 4.68 8.88 -7.03
N LYS A 66 4.71 8.59 -8.31
CA LYS A 66 5.83 7.93 -9.02
C LYS A 66 7.16 8.70 -8.97
N ASP A 67 7.11 9.99 -8.67
CA ASP A 67 8.30 10.84 -8.54
C ASP A 67 8.94 10.72 -7.15
N ALA A 68 8.26 10.07 -6.19
CA ALA A 68 8.81 9.72 -4.89
C ALA A 68 9.80 8.53 -5.00
N GLU A 69 10.74 8.45 -4.05
CA GLU A 69 11.49 7.22 -3.83
C GLU A 69 10.56 6.16 -3.24
N ILE A 70 10.33 5.06 -3.95
CA ILE A 70 9.45 3.98 -3.50
C ILE A 70 10.30 2.89 -2.87
N ILE A 71 10.07 2.63 -1.59
CA ILE A 71 10.86 1.73 -0.74
C ILE A 71 9.99 0.53 -0.33
N ALA A 72 10.54 -0.68 -0.44
CA ALA A 72 9.91 -1.90 0.04
C ALA A 72 10.94 -2.97 0.39
N SER A 73 10.53 -4.10 0.95
CA SER A 73 11.39 -5.27 1.04
C SER A 73 11.68 -5.87 -0.34
N THR A 74 12.78 -6.61 -0.47
CA THR A 74 13.09 -7.37 -1.68
C THR A 74 11.97 -8.36 -2.00
N GLY A 75 11.41 -9.04 -1.00
CA GLY A 75 10.28 -9.95 -1.18
C GLY A 75 9.03 -9.27 -1.73
N CYS A 76 8.71 -8.05 -1.26
CA CYS A 76 7.61 -7.26 -1.82
C CYS A 76 7.85 -6.91 -3.30
N ALA A 77 9.08 -6.51 -3.65
CA ALA A 77 9.42 -6.18 -5.03
C ALA A 77 9.34 -7.39 -5.98
N GLU A 78 9.70 -8.58 -5.49
CA GLU A 78 9.61 -9.83 -6.26
C GLU A 78 8.16 -10.26 -6.53
N GLU A 79 7.23 -9.93 -5.65
CA GLU A 79 5.80 -10.27 -5.79
C GLU A 79 5.00 -9.22 -6.56
N PHE A 80 5.57 -8.07 -6.84
CA PHE A 80 4.87 -6.86 -7.26
C PHE A 80 4.00 -7.03 -8.53
N ASP A 81 4.38 -7.91 -9.44
CA ASP A 81 3.67 -8.18 -10.68
C ASP A 81 2.93 -9.53 -10.70
N HIS A 82 2.89 -10.26 -9.59
CA HIS A 82 2.24 -11.57 -9.51
C HIS A 82 0.73 -11.48 -9.70
N PHE A 83 0.11 -10.37 -9.30
CA PHE A 83 -1.30 -10.11 -9.48
C PHE A 83 -1.53 -8.74 -10.15
N PRO A 84 -1.44 -8.66 -11.50
CA PRO A 84 -1.62 -7.40 -12.20
C PRO A 84 -3.10 -6.98 -12.26
N PRO A 85 -3.40 -5.67 -12.42
CA PRO A 85 -4.77 -5.15 -12.52
C PRO A 85 -5.63 -5.85 -13.57
N SER A 86 -5.07 -6.15 -14.73
CA SER A 86 -5.75 -6.85 -15.82
C SER A 86 -6.35 -8.20 -15.40
N ARG A 87 -5.72 -8.90 -14.46
CA ARG A 87 -6.23 -10.18 -13.96
C ARG A 87 -7.52 -10.00 -13.19
N LEU A 88 -7.60 -8.96 -12.34
CA LEU A 88 -8.82 -8.66 -11.60
C LEU A 88 -9.92 -8.13 -12.55
N GLU A 89 -9.57 -7.29 -13.51
CA GLU A 89 -10.50 -6.84 -14.56
C GLU A 89 -11.11 -8.00 -15.32
N GLU A 90 -10.31 -8.99 -15.73
CA GLU A 90 -10.79 -10.21 -16.39
C GLU A 90 -11.72 -11.04 -15.50
N MET A 91 -11.37 -11.19 -14.21
CA MET A 91 -12.21 -11.89 -13.24
C MET A 91 -13.55 -11.19 -13.06
N MET A 92 -13.55 -9.87 -12.91
CA MET A 92 -14.77 -9.06 -12.80
C MET A 92 -15.62 -9.12 -14.06
N ALA A 93 -15.02 -9.02 -15.23
CA ALA A 93 -15.74 -9.13 -16.50
C ALA A 93 -16.44 -10.50 -16.65
N ASN A 94 -15.86 -11.56 -16.08
CA ASN A 94 -16.39 -12.91 -16.12
C ASN A 94 -17.25 -13.29 -14.89
N ALA A 95 -17.42 -12.41 -13.92
CA ALA A 95 -18.06 -12.69 -12.63
C ALA A 95 -19.44 -13.36 -12.79
N LYS A 96 -20.25 -12.89 -13.74
CA LYS A 96 -21.60 -13.44 -14.02
C LYS A 96 -21.61 -14.93 -14.37
N ASN A 97 -20.48 -15.48 -14.81
CA ASN A 97 -20.35 -16.89 -15.20
C ASN A 97 -19.76 -17.76 -14.05
N LEU A 98 -19.37 -17.16 -12.94
CA LEU A 98 -18.66 -17.83 -11.84
C LEU A 98 -19.58 -18.23 -10.67
N GLY A 99 -20.91 -18.04 -10.80
CA GLY A 99 -21.87 -18.39 -9.75
C GLY A 99 -21.56 -17.68 -8.42
N VAL A 100 -21.52 -18.41 -7.31
CA VAL A 100 -21.28 -17.85 -5.96
C VAL A 100 -19.94 -17.08 -5.89
N LEU A 101 -18.90 -17.57 -6.56
CA LEU A 101 -17.63 -16.84 -6.63
C LEU A 101 -17.80 -15.49 -7.32
N GLY A 102 -18.58 -15.43 -8.40
CA GLY A 102 -18.86 -14.18 -9.10
C GLY A 102 -19.65 -13.19 -8.25
N GLU A 103 -20.62 -13.66 -7.46
CA GLU A 103 -21.36 -12.83 -6.51
C GLU A 103 -20.42 -12.27 -5.42
N PHE A 104 -19.48 -13.07 -4.95
CA PHE A 104 -18.47 -12.64 -4.00
C PHE A 104 -17.54 -11.58 -4.60
N LEU A 105 -17.02 -11.80 -5.82
CA LEU A 105 -16.17 -10.85 -6.53
C LEU A 105 -16.89 -9.51 -6.73
N ASP A 106 -18.14 -9.56 -7.17
CA ASP A 106 -18.96 -8.37 -7.39
C ASP A 106 -19.17 -7.60 -6.08
N HIS A 107 -19.52 -8.32 -5.00
CA HIS A 107 -19.67 -7.72 -3.69
C HIS A 107 -18.38 -7.03 -3.19
N CYS A 108 -17.23 -7.66 -3.39
CA CYS A 108 -15.95 -7.19 -2.88
C CYS A 108 -15.34 -6.07 -3.73
N PHE A 109 -15.46 -6.14 -5.06
CA PHE A 109 -14.63 -5.35 -5.96
C PHE A 109 -15.41 -4.41 -6.90
N ALA A 110 -16.73 -4.59 -7.06
CA ALA A 110 -17.53 -3.70 -7.91
C ALA A 110 -17.48 -2.19 -7.53
N PRO A 111 -17.24 -1.80 -6.26
CA PRO A 111 -17.10 -0.38 -5.92
C PRO A 111 -15.85 0.31 -6.46
N PHE A 112 -14.87 -0.44 -7.00
CA PHE A 112 -13.56 0.07 -7.41
C PHE A 112 -13.44 0.19 -8.93
N ASP A 113 -12.59 1.12 -9.38
CA ASP A 113 -12.24 1.32 -10.78
C ASP A 113 -10.78 0.95 -11.01
N PHE A 114 -10.53 -0.22 -11.59
CA PHE A 114 -9.18 -0.72 -11.87
C PHE A 114 -8.61 -0.25 -13.20
N SER A 115 -9.38 0.54 -13.96
CA SER A 115 -8.94 1.01 -15.27
C SER A 115 -7.77 1.99 -15.19
N GLY A 116 -6.80 1.85 -16.09
CA GLY A 116 -5.67 2.74 -16.25
C GLY A 116 -4.63 2.66 -15.12
N ILE A 117 -4.67 1.61 -14.31
CA ILE A 117 -3.64 1.35 -13.31
C ILE A 117 -2.37 0.85 -14.01
N GLU A 118 -1.27 1.55 -13.80
CA GLU A 118 0.07 1.18 -14.25
C GLU A 118 0.89 0.77 -13.03
N LEU A 119 1.33 -0.48 -12.98
CA LEU A 119 2.18 -0.96 -11.91
C LEU A 119 3.46 -0.11 -11.81
N THR A 120 3.70 0.45 -10.64
CA THR A 120 4.85 1.32 -10.38
C THR A 120 5.64 0.70 -9.22
N PRO A 121 6.64 -0.14 -9.53
CA PRO A 121 7.34 -0.96 -8.55
C PRO A 121 8.26 -0.13 -7.66
N PRO A 122 8.75 -0.71 -6.55
CA PRO A 122 9.76 -0.09 -5.69
C PRO A 122 11.03 0.25 -6.46
N THR A 123 11.61 1.41 -6.13
CA THR A 123 12.89 1.88 -6.68
C THR A 123 14.08 1.58 -5.76
N THR A 124 13.78 1.36 -4.47
CA THR A 124 14.77 1.02 -3.44
C THR A 124 14.26 -0.19 -2.66
N THR A 125 15.10 -1.20 -2.48
CA THR A 125 14.74 -2.42 -1.73
C THR A 125 15.73 -2.72 -0.62
N PHE A 126 15.29 -3.50 0.37
CA PHE A 126 16.13 -3.99 1.47
C PHE A 126 15.70 -5.41 1.89
N ASP A 127 16.64 -6.17 2.49
CA ASP A 127 16.40 -7.58 2.82
C ASP A 127 15.93 -7.79 4.27
N ASP A 128 16.58 -7.16 5.26
CA ASP A 128 16.34 -7.39 6.69
C ASP A 128 15.82 -6.13 7.37
N ARG A 129 16.62 -5.07 7.36
CA ARG A 129 16.31 -3.80 8.03
C ARG A 129 16.82 -2.61 7.22
N MET A 130 16.10 -1.51 7.34
CA MET A 130 16.52 -0.21 6.82
C MET A 130 16.15 0.87 7.83
N SER A 131 17.02 1.86 8.02
CA SER A 131 16.71 3.06 8.77
C SER A 131 16.77 4.27 7.86
N LEU A 132 15.80 5.17 8.02
CA LEU A 132 15.75 6.45 7.31
C LEU A 132 15.19 7.51 8.25
N THR A 133 15.19 8.76 7.81
CA THR A 133 14.59 9.87 8.57
C THR A 133 13.55 10.59 7.74
N CYS A 134 12.62 11.25 8.42
CA CYS A 134 11.73 12.27 7.87
C CYS A 134 11.93 13.51 8.76
N GLY A 135 12.72 14.49 8.29
CA GLY A 135 13.22 15.55 9.14
C GLY A 135 14.05 14.98 10.30
N ASP A 136 13.67 15.32 11.54
CA ASP A 136 14.29 14.82 12.76
C ASP A 136 13.69 13.48 13.26
N ARG A 137 12.66 12.96 12.59
CA ARG A 137 12.00 11.70 12.96
C ARG A 137 12.76 10.51 12.39
N GLU A 138 13.17 9.62 13.28
CA GLU A 138 13.72 8.32 12.89
C GLU A 138 12.60 7.36 12.46
N ILE A 139 12.84 6.64 11.38
CA ILE A 139 11.95 5.60 10.84
C ILE A 139 12.77 4.33 10.65
N GLU A 140 12.33 3.28 11.30
CA GLU A 140 12.94 1.94 11.23
C GLU A 140 12.02 1.01 10.46
N LEU A 141 12.54 0.39 9.43
CA LEU A 141 11.84 -0.62 8.62
C LEU A 141 12.38 -2.01 8.99
N TYR A 142 11.48 -2.93 9.25
CA TYR A 142 11.80 -4.31 9.59
C TYR A 142 11.09 -5.24 8.61
N ASN A 143 11.85 -6.01 7.84
CA ASN A 143 11.28 -7.11 7.09
C ASN A 143 10.94 -8.24 8.07
N VAL A 144 9.67 -8.59 8.14
CA VAL A 144 9.14 -9.63 9.04
C VAL A 144 8.44 -10.74 8.26
N GLY A 145 8.47 -10.64 6.92
CA GLY A 145 7.96 -11.70 6.06
C GLY A 145 8.81 -12.98 6.11
N PRO A 146 8.25 -14.14 5.72
CA PRO A 146 6.86 -14.27 5.28
C PRO A 146 5.86 -14.23 6.44
N ALA A 147 4.74 -13.52 6.26
CA ALA A 147 3.66 -13.40 7.23
C ALA A 147 2.28 -13.36 6.52
N HIS A 148 1.75 -12.19 6.17
CA HIS A 148 0.57 -12.05 5.32
C HIS A 148 0.92 -12.34 3.85
N THR A 149 2.06 -11.82 3.41
CA THR A 149 2.74 -12.08 2.14
C THR A 149 4.19 -12.48 2.40
N ARG A 150 5.02 -12.61 1.36
CA ARG A 150 6.46 -12.92 1.54
C ARG A 150 7.26 -11.73 2.02
N GLY A 151 6.85 -10.52 1.64
CA GLY A 151 7.63 -9.32 1.78
C GLY A 151 7.09 -8.31 2.77
N ASP A 152 6.35 -8.74 3.80
CA ASP A 152 5.75 -7.84 4.78
C ASP A 152 6.79 -7.09 5.60
N ILE A 153 6.57 -5.78 5.78
CA ILE A 153 7.41 -4.95 6.65
C ILE A 153 6.59 -4.25 7.73
N LEU A 154 7.26 -4.00 8.84
CA LEU A 154 6.80 -3.07 9.86
C LEU A 154 7.53 -1.74 9.69
N THR A 155 6.81 -0.63 9.76
CA THR A 155 7.38 0.72 9.78
C THR A 155 7.22 1.31 11.18
N HIS A 156 8.31 1.45 11.92
CA HIS A 156 8.34 1.88 13.32
C HIS A 156 8.92 3.28 13.46
N LEU A 157 8.25 4.12 14.22
CA LEU A 157 8.70 5.45 14.61
C LEU A 157 8.94 5.44 16.14
N PRO A 158 10.15 5.12 16.60
CA PRO A 158 10.42 4.94 18.02
C PRO A 158 10.16 6.20 18.85
N GLY A 159 10.51 7.37 18.33
CA GLY A 159 10.27 8.66 18.99
C GLY A 159 8.80 8.98 19.20
N ASP A 160 7.95 8.57 18.27
CA ASP A 160 6.49 8.78 18.31
C ASP A 160 5.74 7.62 18.99
N ARG A 161 6.41 6.51 19.27
CA ARG A 161 5.81 5.26 19.77
C ARG A 161 4.70 4.76 18.87
N LEU A 162 4.91 4.83 17.57
CA LEU A 162 3.97 4.49 16.51
C LEU A 162 4.57 3.38 15.64
N ILE A 163 3.71 2.48 15.17
CA ILE A 163 4.08 1.46 14.22
C ILE A 163 2.96 1.28 13.18
N PHE A 164 3.34 1.24 11.91
CA PHE A 164 2.46 0.80 10.83
C PHE A 164 2.77 -0.68 10.57
N THR A 165 1.74 -1.50 10.56
CA THR A 165 1.87 -2.97 10.56
C THR A 165 1.48 -3.60 9.23
N GLY A 166 1.02 -2.81 8.25
CA GLY A 166 0.40 -3.40 7.08
C GLY A 166 -0.68 -4.40 7.50
N ASP A 167 -0.76 -5.50 6.79
CA ASP A 167 -1.78 -6.54 7.00
C ASP A 167 -1.33 -7.69 7.91
N ILE A 168 -0.33 -7.42 8.77
CA ILE A 168 0.11 -8.37 9.80
C ILE A 168 -0.82 -8.35 11.01
N ILE A 169 -1.36 -7.17 11.36
CA ILE A 169 -2.24 -6.99 12.52
C ILE A 169 -3.61 -6.47 12.08
N PHE A 170 -4.63 -7.29 12.32
CA PHE A 170 -6.03 -6.96 12.07
C PHE A 170 -6.73 -6.66 13.39
N ASN A 171 -7.20 -5.43 13.56
CA ASN A 171 -7.95 -5.05 14.76
C ASN A 171 -9.44 -5.42 14.59
N GLY A 172 -9.90 -6.36 15.39
CA GLY A 172 -11.30 -6.82 15.38
C GLY A 172 -11.62 -7.83 14.28
N GLY A 173 -10.60 -8.36 13.59
CA GLY A 173 -10.73 -9.40 12.57
C GLY A 173 -9.66 -10.49 12.68
N HIS A 174 -9.76 -11.48 11.83
CA HIS A 174 -8.71 -12.49 11.67
C HIS A 174 -7.76 -12.06 10.55
N PRO A 175 -6.43 -12.18 10.75
CA PRO A 175 -5.47 -11.98 9.67
C PRO A 175 -5.67 -13.04 8.57
N VAL A 176 -5.43 -12.63 7.34
CA VAL A 176 -5.41 -13.51 6.17
C VAL A 176 -3.96 -13.75 5.79
N ILE A 177 -3.64 -14.96 5.35
CA ILE A 177 -2.33 -15.30 4.77
C ILE A 177 -2.57 -15.61 3.31
N TRP A 178 -1.88 -14.88 2.42
CA TRP A 178 -2.00 -15.07 0.98
C TRP A 178 -0.89 -15.98 0.44
N ASP A 179 0.35 -15.66 0.71
CA ASP A 179 1.51 -16.35 0.16
C ASP A 179 2.72 -16.30 1.13
N GLY A 180 2.40 -16.23 2.42
CA GLY A 180 3.38 -16.18 3.50
C GLY A 180 3.83 -17.55 4.00
#